data_c2dbbe60c08bdc4d9ab5a7918f23fd53
#
_entry.id   c2dbbe60c08bdc4d9ab5a7918f23fd53
#
_cell.length_a   1.000
_cell.length_b   1.000
_cell.length_c   1.000
_cell.angle_alpha   90.00
_cell.angle_beta   90.00
_cell.angle_gamma   90.00
#
_symmetry.space_group_name_H-M   'P 1'
#
loop_
_entity.id
_entity.type
_entity.pdbx_description
1 polymer ?
#
loop_
_entity_poly.entity_id
_entity_poly.type
_entity_poly.pdbx_seq_one_letter_code
_entity_poly.pdbx_strand_id
1 'polypeptide(L)'
;MDALSLAGQRQAPGTLRPMGSDLSPRPASASAVVLARQMEIPDANLAGNVHGGTIMKMVDTAAGLAAAKHCGGLAVTVEMDEMNFMEPVFLGDLVTVKAMVNEAFRSSMEVGVRVEAESISTGRKVHTSSAYLVFVALDGKGRPREVPPVVADTEEERQRQHEAKLRREARLARKRAIEEARAASGED
;
A
#
# COMPACT_ATOMS: atom_id res chain seq x y z
N MET A 1 -36.42 -28.02 -8.57
CA MET A 1 -35.07 -27.78 -9.17
C MET A 1 -34.29 -26.95 -8.17
N ASP A 2 -33.38 -27.61 -7.48
CA ASP A 2 -32.75 -27.10 -6.26
C ASP A 2 -31.68 -26.04 -6.55
N ALA A 3 -31.92 -24.84 -6.05
CA ALA A 3 -30.97 -23.72 -6.05
C ALA A 3 -30.32 -23.55 -4.67
N LEU A 4 -29.88 -24.63 -4.03
CA LEU A 4 -29.29 -24.64 -2.70
C LEU A 4 -28.06 -25.56 -2.61
N SER A 5 -26.97 -25.23 -3.32
CA SER A 5 -25.69 -25.90 -3.11
C SER A 5 -24.49 -25.00 -3.44
N LEU A 6 -24.45 -23.80 -2.86
CA LEU A 6 -23.24 -22.96 -2.82
C LEU A 6 -23.01 -22.43 -1.39
N ALA A 7 -23.25 -23.26 -0.39
CA ALA A 7 -22.75 -23.02 0.96
C ALA A 7 -21.25 -23.41 1.00
N GLY A 8 -20.40 -22.60 0.37
CA GLY A 8 -18.97 -22.62 0.61
C GLY A 8 -18.73 -22.37 2.08
N GLN A 9 -18.10 -23.32 2.76
CA GLN A 9 -17.75 -23.30 4.18
C GLN A 9 -16.99 -22.01 4.50
N ARG A 10 -17.72 -21.02 5.04
CA ARG A 10 -17.08 -19.90 5.73
C ARG A 10 -16.50 -20.45 7.01
N GLN A 11 -15.17 -20.56 7.11
CA GLN A 11 -14.49 -20.87 8.35
C GLN A 11 -14.88 -19.83 9.41
N ALA A 12 -15.12 -20.29 10.64
CA ALA A 12 -15.48 -19.46 11.77
C ALA A 12 -14.42 -18.35 11.99
N PRO A 13 -14.85 -17.12 12.38
CA PRO A 13 -13.90 -16.05 12.75
C PRO A 13 -13.16 -16.50 14.02
N GLY A 14 -11.86 -16.75 13.92
CA GLY A 14 -11.05 -17.05 15.10
C GLY A 14 -9.81 -17.91 14.94
N THR A 15 -9.63 -18.62 13.84
CA THR A 15 -8.39 -19.35 13.61
C THR A 15 -7.57 -18.59 12.55
N LEU A 16 -6.74 -17.64 13.03
CA LEU A 16 -5.62 -17.18 12.22
C LEU A 16 -4.83 -18.44 11.84
N ARG A 17 -4.80 -18.79 10.56
CA ARG A 17 -3.86 -19.82 10.06
C ARG A 17 -2.49 -19.49 10.63
N PRO A 18 -1.69 -20.49 11.04
CA PRO A 18 -0.32 -20.21 11.46
C PRO A 18 0.33 -19.38 10.35
N MET A 19 0.79 -18.19 10.70
CA MET A 19 1.37 -17.21 9.78
C MET A 19 2.53 -17.90 9.10
N GLY A 20 2.38 -18.16 7.78
CA GLY A 20 3.19 -19.10 7.05
C GLY A 20 4.67 -18.74 7.06
N SER A 21 5.47 -19.71 7.41
CA SER A 21 6.92 -19.73 7.21
C SER A 21 7.30 -19.94 5.73
N ASP A 22 6.33 -19.91 4.82
CA ASP A 22 6.57 -20.06 3.40
C ASP A 22 7.16 -18.78 2.82
N LEU A 23 8.47 -18.81 2.59
CA LEU A 23 9.27 -17.75 1.97
C LEU A 23 9.48 -17.98 0.47
N SER A 24 8.70 -18.86 -0.16
CA SER A 24 8.76 -19.04 -1.61
C SER A 24 8.49 -17.71 -2.32
N PRO A 25 9.28 -17.36 -3.35
CA PRO A 25 9.09 -16.13 -4.12
C PRO A 25 7.67 -15.99 -4.65
N ARG A 26 7.13 -14.79 -4.64
CA ARG A 26 5.74 -14.50 -5.04
C ARG A 26 5.70 -13.45 -6.14
N PRO A 27 4.88 -13.64 -7.19
CA PRO A 27 4.66 -12.61 -8.20
C PRO A 27 4.19 -11.29 -7.57
N ALA A 28 4.69 -10.16 -8.06
CA ALA A 28 4.22 -8.84 -7.64
C ALA A 28 2.71 -8.70 -7.78
N SER A 29 2.18 -9.16 -8.92
CA SER A 29 0.75 -9.16 -9.26
C SER A 29 -0.13 -9.92 -8.25
N ALA A 30 0.40 -10.94 -7.56
CA ALA A 30 -0.34 -11.65 -6.52
C ALA A 30 -0.70 -10.78 -5.32
N SER A 31 0.03 -9.68 -5.09
CA SER A 31 -0.23 -8.71 -4.03
C SER A 31 -1.26 -7.63 -4.42
N ALA A 32 -1.61 -7.52 -5.70
CA ALA A 32 -2.45 -6.44 -6.22
C ALA A 32 -3.78 -6.32 -5.47
N VAL A 33 -4.12 -5.07 -5.14
CA VAL A 33 -5.37 -4.66 -4.48
C VAL A 33 -5.95 -3.47 -5.23
N VAL A 34 -7.26 -3.48 -5.40
CA VAL A 34 -8.01 -2.35 -5.93
C VAL A 34 -9.13 -2.03 -4.94
N LEU A 35 -9.16 -0.79 -4.47
CA LEU A 35 -10.27 -0.22 -3.70
C LEU A 35 -10.93 0.88 -4.54
N ALA A 36 -12.26 0.92 -4.53
CA ALA A 36 -12.99 2.00 -5.18
C ALA A 36 -14.07 2.52 -4.23
N ARG A 37 -14.24 3.86 -4.20
CA ARG A 37 -15.26 4.52 -3.39
C ARG A 37 -15.70 5.81 -4.05
N GLN A 38 -17.00 6.09 -4.04
CA GLN A 38 -17.53 7.40 -4.40
C GLN A 38 -17.25 8.39 -3.25
N MET A 39 -16.87 9.61 -3.61
CA MET A 39 -16.61 10.69 -2.64
C MET A 39 -17.91 11.37 -2.25
N GLU A 40 -18.16 11.45 -0.96
CA GLU A 40 -19.39 11.96 -0.39
C GLU A 40 -19.19 13.28 0.37
N ILE A 41 -20.28 13.93 0.80
CA ILE A 41 -20.24 15.21 1.52
C ILE A 41 -19.33 15.17 2.75
N PRO A 42 -19.28 14.09 3.59
CA PRO A 42 -18.36 14.03 4.73
C PRO A 42 -16.88 14.00 4.36
N ASP A 43 -16.54 13.78 3.10
CA ASP A 43 -15.15 13.77 2.62
C ASP A 43 -14.64 15.17 2.25
N ALA A 44 -15.51 16.19 2.27
CA ALA A 44 -15.19 17.55 1.84
C ALA A 44 -14.21 18.25 2.80
N ASN A 45 -13.32 19.05 2.22
CA ASN A 45 -12.55 20.07 2.94
C ASN A 45 -13.21 21.45 2.83
N LEU A 46 -12.64 22.46 3.48
CA LEU A 46 -13.17 23.82 3.46
C LEU A 46 -13.13 24.50 2.08
N ALA A 47 -12.34 23.99 1.14
CA ALA A 47 -12.28 24.48 -0.25
C ALA A 47 -13.33 23.82 -1.16
N GLY A 48 -14.14 22.88 -0.64
CA GLY A 48 -15.18 22.16 -1.41
C GLY A 48 -14.65 20.96 -2.20
N ASN A 49 -13.38 20.63 -2.07
CA ASN A 49 -12.78 19.43 -2.64
C ASN A 49 -12.74 18.30 -1.60
N VAL A 50 -12.32 17.11 -2.01
CA VAL A 50 -12.07 15.99 -1.09
C VAL A 50 -10.85 16.28 -0.23
N HIS A 51 -10.97 16.02 1.08
CA HIS A 51 -9.87 16.20 2.02
C HIS A 51 -8.72 15.22 1.72
N GLY A 52 -7.48 15.73 1.60
CA GLY A 52 -6.30 14.90 1.32
C GLY A 52 -6.11 13.75 2.30
N GLY A 53 -6.47 13.96 3.57
CA GLY A 53 -6.46 12.91 4.60
C GLY A 53 -7.39 11.73 4.30
N THR A 54 -8.53 11.98 3.64
CA THR A 54 -9.43 10.92 3.15
C THR A 54 -8.71 10.05 2.11
N ILE A 55 -8.05 10.68 1.16
CA ILE A 55 -7.25 9.96 0.14
C ILE A 55 -6.09 9.21 0.78
N MET A 56 -5.35 9.85 1.71
CA MET A 56 -4.26 9.19 2.45
C MET A 56 -4.73 7.94 3.20
N LYS A 57 -5.90 7.99 3.85
CA LYS A 57 -6.48 6.82 4.53
C LYS A 57 -6.80 5.69 3.56
N MET A 58 -7.35 6.00 2.38
CA MET A 58 -7.62 4.99 1.34
C MET A 58 -6.33 4.38 0.80
N VAL A 59 -5.30 5.21 0.60
CA VAL A 59 -3.96 4.79 0.17
C VAL A 59 -3.34 3.84 1.18
N ASP A 60 -3.31 4.21 2.47
CA ASP A 60 -2.76 3.38 3.54
C ASP A 60 -3.51 2.04 3.66
N THR A 61 -4.85 2.08 3.58
CA THR A 61 -5.68 0.87 3.63
C THR A 61 -5.37 -0.08 2.46
N ALA A 62 -5.32 0.43 1.22
CA ALA A 62 -5.02 -0.39 0.05
C ALA A 62 -3.61 -0.97 0.10
N ALA A 63 -2.63 -0.15 0.52
CA ALA A 63 -1.25 -0.56 0.66
C ALA A 63 -1.06 -1.62 1.76
N GLY A 64 -1.71 -1.45 2.91
CA GLY A 64 -1.71 -2.41 4.01
C GLY A 64 -2.29 -3.77 3.59
N LEU A 65 -3.38 -3.76 2.83
CA LEU A 65 -3.96 -4.99 2.27
C LEU A 65 -3.01 -5.68 1.27
N ALA A 66 -2.33 -4.91 0.40
CA ALA A 66 -1.34 -5.46 -0.54
C ALA A 66 -0.15 -6.08 0.20
N ALA A 67 0.39 -5.38 1.22
CA ALA A 67 1.46 -5.89 2.07
C ALA A 67 1.04 -7.17 2.81
N ALA A 68 -0.16 -7.20 3.41
CA ALA A 68 -0.71 -8.35 4.12
C ALA A 68 -0.91 -9.56 3.20
N LYS A 69 -1.41 -9.36 1.97
CA LYS A 69 -1.53 -10.40 0.95
C LYS A 69 -0.16 -10.98 0.59
N HIS A 70 0.85 -10.12 0.37
CA HIS A 70 2.18 -10.56 0.00
C HIS A 70 2.86 -11.33 1.12
N CYS A 71 2.90 -10.79 2.33
CA CYS A 71 3.56 -11.46 3.44
C CYS A 71 2.73 -12.61 4.05
N GLY A 72 1.45 -12.75 3.73
CA GLY A 72 0.58 -13.80 4.27
C GLY A 72 0.26 -13.61 5.76
N GLY A 73 0.12 -12.35 6.23
CA GLY A 73 -0.17 -12.06 7.62
C GLY A 73 -0.16 -10.58 7.96
N LEU A 74 0.09 -10.26 9.24
CA LEU A 74 0.09 -8.88 9.71
C LEU A 74 1.28 -8.10 9.14
N ALA A 75 1.00 -6.93 8.59
CA ALA A 75 1.98 -5.93 8.21
C ALA A 75 1.52 -4.56 8.73
N VAL A 76 2.46 -3.73 9.16
CA VAL A 76 2.19 -2.40 9.69
C VAL A 76 2.93 -1.34 8.88
N THR A 77 2.29 -0.21 8.67
CA THR A 77 2.89 0.96 8.03
C THR A 77 3.97 1.53 8.95
N VAL A 78 5.17 1.71 8.43
CA VAL A 78 6.28 2.33 9.19
C VAL A 78 6.71 3.66 8.59
N GLU A 79 6.44 3.90 7.30
CA GLU A 79 6.79 5.14 6.63
C GLU A 79 5.90 5.34 5.40
N MET A 80 5.46 6.56 5.18
CA MET A 80 4.99 7.05 3.88
C MET A 80 6.14 7.87 3.31
N ASP A 81 6.89 7.28 2.38
CA ASP A 81 8.13 7.87 1.87
C ASP A 81 7.85 9.07 0.96
N GLU A 82 6.86 8.92 0.09
CA GLU A 82 6.45 9.95 -0.84
C GLU A 82 4.96 9.85 -1.13
N MET A 83 4.27 10.98 -1.17
CA MET A 83 2.91 11.10 -1.69
C MET A 83 2.71 12.44 -2.38
N ASN A 84 2.36 12.40 -3.66
CA ASN A 84 2.13 13.58 -4.48
C ASN A 84 0.66 13.70 -4.87
N PHE A 85 0.07 14.88 -4.65
CA PHE A 85 -1.27 15.25 -5.10
C PHE A 85 -1.11 16.13 -6.35
N MET A 86 -1.45 15.60 -7.53
CA MET A 86 -1.26 16.27 -8.82
C MET A 86 -2.52 16.97 -9.30
N GLU A 87 -3.69 16.39 -8.96
CA GLU A 87 -4.99 16.88 -9.39
C GLU A 87 -5.98 16.80 -8.21
N PRO A 88 -6.92 17.76 -8.09
CA PRO A 88 -7.96 17.71 -7.06
C PRO A 88 -8.94 16.56 -7.33
N VAL A 89 -9.52 16.05 -6.24
CA VAL A 89 -10.63 15.10 -6.26
C VAL A 89 -11.89 15.85 -5.81
N PHE A 90 -12.99 15.69 -6.56
CA PHE A 90 -14.24 16.38 -6.27
C PHE A 90 -15.28 15.47 -5.63
N LEU A 91 -16.24 16.07 -4.94
CA LEU A 91 -17.40 15.35 -4.44
C LEU A 91 -18.20 14.75 -5.60
N GLY A 92 -18.62 13.50 -5.43
CA GLY A 92 -19.30 12.74 -6.47
C GLY A 92 -18.37 11.93 -7.38
N ASP A 93 -17.05 12.20 -7.37
CA ASP A 93 -16.09 11.39 -8.13
C ASP A 93 -16.01 9.96 -7.60
N LEU A 94 -15.79 9.00 -8.48
CA LEU A 94 -15.39 7.64 -8.12
C LEU A 94 -13.85 7.58 -8.01
N VAL A 95 -13.36 7.45 -6.79
CA VAL A 95 -11.92 7.28 -6.54
C VAL A 95 -11.56 5.81 -6.55
N THR A 96 -10.59 5.46 -7.39
CA THR A 96 -10.01 4.11 -7.48
C THR A 96 -8.56 4.15 -7.01
N VAL A 97 -8.22 3.35 -6.00
CA VAL A 97 -6.88 3.19 -5.44
C VAL A 97 -6.36 1.81 -5.82
N LYS A 98 -5.25 1.76 -6.53
CA LYS A 98 -4.57 0.53 -6.96
C LYS A 98 -3.25 0.43 -6.22
N ALA A 99 -3.04 -0.66 -5.48
CA ALA A 99 -1.83 -0.90 -4.70
C ALA A 99 -1.21 -2.25 -5.06
N MET A 100 0.13 -2.30 -5.07
CA MET A 100 0.88 -3.54 -5.32
C MET A 100 2.26 -3.43 -4.66
N VAL A 101 2.79 -4.54 -4.15
CA VAL A 101 4.16 -4.60 -3.63
C VAL A 101 5.15 -4.46 -4.78
N ASN A 102 6.02 -3.45 -4.71
CA ASN A 102 7.06 -3.21 -5.70
C ASN A 102 8.32 -4.05 -5.41
N GLU A 103 8.73 -4.10 -4.12
CA GLU A 103 9.91 -4.85 -3.69
C GLU A 103 9.75 -5.31 -2.25
N ALA A 104 10.31 -6.49 -1.95
CA ALA A 104 10.43 -7.04 -0.61
C ALA A 104 11.90 -7.09 -0.20
N PHE A 105 12.17 -6.70 1.06
CA PHE A 105 13.46 -6.78 1.70
C PHE A 105 13.39 -7.84 2.81
N ARG A 106 14.35 -7.90 3.73
CA ARG A 106 14.36 -8.96 4.75
C ARG A 106 13.04 -9.07 5.54
N SER A 107 12.53 -7.97 6.09
CA SER A 107 11.30 -7.94 6.90
C SER A 107 10.35 -6.80 6.51
N SER A 108 10.70 -6.02 5.49
CA SER A 108 9.91 -4.88 5.03
C SER A 108 9.59 -5.02 3.55
N MET A 109 8.56 -4.31 3.12
CA MET A 109 8.09 -4.24 1.73
C MET A 109 7.83 -2.79 1.38
N GLU A 110 8.18 -2.40 0.15
CA GLU A 110 7.66 -1.16 -0.43
C GLU A 110 6.41 -1.48 -1.24
N VAL A 111 5.34 -0.74 -0.97
CA VAL A 111 4.09 -0.79 -1.72
C VAL A 111 3.93 0.50 -2.51
N GLY A 112 3.78 0.36 -3.83
CA GLY A 112 3.39 1.45 -4.72
C GLY A 112 1.88 1.57 -4.81
N VAL A 113 1.38 2.80 -4.80
CA VAL A 113 -0.05 3.10 -4.88
C VAL A 113 -0.30 4.15 -5.95
N ARG A 114 -1.29 3.89 -6.79
CA ARG A 114 -1.81 4.81 -7.79
C ARG A 114 -3.27 5.13 -7.48
N VAL A 115 -3.61 6.41 -7.45
CA VAL A 115 -4.97 6.91 -7.23
C VAL A 115 -5.49 7.56 -8.50
N GLU A 116 -6.67 7.17 -8.91
CA GLU A 116 -7.39 7.74 -10.05
C GLU A 116 -8.76 8.23 -9.58
N ALA A 117 -9.20 9.39 -10.06
CA ALA A 117 -10.55 9.89 -9.89
C ALA A 117 -11.28 9.89 -11.23
N GLU A 118 -12.52 9.47 -11.22
CA GLU A 118 -13.40 9.45 -12.39
C GLU A 118 -14.66 10.26 -12.09
N SER A 119 -14.90 11.29 -12.88
CA SER A 119 -16.15 12.05 -12.84
C SER A 119 -17.28 11.20 -13.43
N ILE A 120 -18.26 10.84 -12.62
CA ILE A 120 -19.40 10.01 -13.05
C ILE A 120 -20.24 10.73 -14.11
N SER A 121 -20.32 12.06 -14.06
CA SER A 121 -21.13 12.84 -14.98
C SER A 121 -20.52 12.97 -16.38
N THR A 122 -19.18 12.96 -16.48
CA THR A 122 -18.47 13.19 -17.75
C THR A 122 -17.71 11.96 -18.24
N GLY A 123 -17.48 10.97 -17.38
CA GLY A 123 -16.62 9.82 -17.66
C GLY A 123 -15.11 10.16 -17.70
N ARG A 124 -14.75 11.43 -17.41
CA ARG A 124 -13.34 11.85 -17.40
C ARG A 124 -12.60 11.17 -16.23
N LYS A 125 -11.54 10.45 -16.55
CA LYS A 125 -10.66 9.81 -15.57
C LYS A 125 -9.30 10.51 -15.55
N VAL A 126 -8.82 10.82 -14.35
CA VAL A 126 -7.53 11.49 -14.14
C VAL A 126 -6.71 10.74 -13.09
N HIS A 127 -5.39 10.73 -13.25
CA HIS A 127 -4.45 10.29 -12.23
C HIS A 127 -4.25 11.43 -11.24
N THR A 128 -4.69 11.26 -10.00
CA THR A 128 -4.70 12.32 -9.00
C THR A 128 -3.54 12.24 -8.03
N SER A 129 -3.06 11.03 -7.72
CA SER A 129 -1.99 10.86 -6.73
C SER A 129 -1.20 9.58 -6.97
N SER A 130 0.08 9.62 -6.62
CA SER A 130 0.94 8.45 -6.44
C SER A 130 1.51 8.47 -5.03
N ALA A 131 1.71 7.29 -4.45
CA ALA A 131 2.34 7.15 -3.14
C ALA A 131 3.21 5.90 -3.06
N TYR A 132 4.25 5.98 -2.21
CA TYR A 132 5.11 4.86 -1.86
C TYR A 132 5.16 4.73 -0.33
N LEU A 133 4.76 3.56 0.17
CA LEU A 133 4.70 3.28 1.60
C LEU A 133 5.57 2.08 1.94
N VAL A 134 6.16 2.11 3.13
CA VAL A 134 6.96 1.01 3.65
C VAL A 134 6.19 0.30 4.76
N PHE A 135 6.06 -1.00 4.62
CA PHE A 135 5.44 -1.89 5.59
C PHE A 135 6.47 -2.85 6.19
N VAL A 136 6.30 -3.19 7.46
CA VAL A 136 7.06 -4.24 8.14
C VAL A 136 6.11 -5.39 8.49
N ALA A 137 6.48 -6.60 8.08
CA ALA A 137 5.74 -7.81 8.45
C ALA A 137 6.04 -8.19 9.90
N LEU A 138 5.00 -8.51 10.66
CA LEU A 138 5.10 -8.87 12.07
C LEU A 138 4.71 -10.34 12.31
N ASP A 139 5.37 -10.96 13.30
CA ASP A 139 4.98 -12.26 13.84
C ASP A 139 3.81 -12.12 14.85
N GLY A 140 3.33 -13.25 15.38
CA GLY A 140 2.24 -13.26 16.38
C GLY A 140 2.59 -12.61 17.73
N LYS A 141 3.87 -12.19 17.91
CA LYS A 141 4.36 -11.46 19.09
C LYS A 141 4.68 -10.00 18.80
N GLY A 142 4.31 -9.51 17.60
CA GLY A 142 4.56 -8.13 17.18
C GLY A 142 6.00 -7.83 16.77
N ARG A 143 6.84 -8.83 16.50
CA ARG A 143 8.24 -8.63 16.11
C ARG A 143 8.39 -8.75 14.59
N PRO A 144 9.32 -7.99 13.98
CA PRO A 144 9.62 -8.12 12.56
C PRO A 144 9.95 -9.55 12.16
N ARG A 145 9.34 -10.04 11.06
CA ARG A 145 9.62 -11.35 10.48
C ARG A 145 10.01 -11.25 9.01
N GLU A 146 10.67 -12.28 8.50
CA GLU A 146 11.03 -12.35 7.10
C GLU A 146 9.80 -12.43 6.20
N VAL A 147 9.94 -11.88 4.99
CA VAL A 147 8.90 -11.85 3.95
C VAL A 147 9.37 -12.57 2.69
N PRO A 148 8.45 -13.18 1.92
CA PRO A 148 8.79 -13.78 0.64
C PRO A 148 9.39 -12.75 -0.32
N PRO A 149 10.40 -13.10 -1.13
CA PRO A 149 10.88 -12.26 -2.21
C PRO A 149 9.80 -11.96 -3.25
N VAL A 150 9.85 -10.78 -3.88
CA VAL A 150 9.00 -10.42 -5.01
C VAL A 150 9.63 -10.90 -6.31
N VAL A 151 8.81 -11.52 -7.16
CA VAL A 151 9.15 -11.83 -8.56
C VAL A 151 8.44 -10.82 -9.46
N ALA A 152 9.20 -10.14 -10.29
CA ALA A 152 8.68 -9.23 -11.30
C ALA A 152 8.58 -9.98 -12.64
N ASP A 153 7.35 -10.22 -13.10
CA ASP A 153 7.08 -10.98 -14.32
C ASP A 153 7.10 -10.09 -15.57
N THR A 154 6.73 -8.80 -15.43
CA THR A 154 6.68 -7.85 -16.53
C THR A 154 7.82 -6.82 -16.48
N GLU A 155 8.07 -6.14 -17.60
CA GLU A 155 9.06 -5.06 -17.65
C GLU A 155 8.68 -3.90 -16.75
N GLU A 156 7.39 -3.57 -16.67
CA GLU A 156 6.88 -2.53 -15.80
C GLU A 156 7.10 -2.88 -14.31
N GLU A 157 6.91 -4.14 -13.93
CA GLU A 157 7.18 -4.61 -12.56
C GLU A 157 8.69 -4.58 -12.25
N ARG A 158 9.55 -4.96 -13.19
CA ARG A 158 11.01 -4.85 -13.04
C ARG A 158 11.47 -3.41 -12.85
N GLN A 159 10.90 -2.49 -13.63
CA GLN A 159 11.18 -1.06 -13.48
C GLN A 159 10.75 -0.56 -12.09
N ARG A 160 9.54 -0.88 -11.62
CA ARG A 160 9.06 -0.52 -10.27
C ARG A 160 9.95 -1.11 -9.18
N GLN A 161 10.40 -2.34 -9.34
CA GLN A 161 11.31 -3.00 -8.41
C GLN A 161 12.68 -2.29 -8.36
N HIS A 162 13.22 -1.90 -9.50
CA HIS A 162 14.46 -1.11 -9.56
C HIS A 162 14.31 0.24 -8.86
N GLU A 163 13.25 0.98 -9.17
CA GLU A 163 12.94 2.27 -8.55
C GLU A 163 12.74 2.17 -7.04
N ALA A 164 12.11 1.09 -6.55
CA ALA A 164 11.94 0.83 -5.12
C ALA A 164 13.28 0.67 -4.39
N LYS A 165 14.27 0.03 -5.04
CA LYS A 165 15.63 -0.08 -4.49
C LYS A 165 16.30 1.28 -4.39
N LEU A 166 16.18 2.12 -5.44
CA LEU A 166 16.72 3.48 -5.44
C LEU A 166 16.08 4.35 -4.34
N ARG A 167 14.76 4.31 -4.19
CA ARG A 167 14.07 5.04 -3.09
C ARG A 167 14.57 4.58 -1.72
N ARG A 168 14.71 3.28 -1.53
CA ARG A 168 15.25 2.74 -0.27
C ARG A 168 16.66 3.23 0.03
N GLU A 169 17.55 3.23 -0.95
CA GLU A 169 18.93 3.74 -0.80
C GLU A 169 18.94 5.22 -0.41
N ALA A 170 18.15 6.04 -1.11
CA ALA A 170 18.01 7.46 -0.82
C ALA A 170 17.46 7.71 0.60
N ARG A 171 16.42 6.95 1.02
CA ARG A 171 15.84 7.03 2.36
C ARG A 171 16.85 6.68 3.45
N LEU A 172 17.62 5.60 3.27
CA LEU A 172 18.64 5.19 4.24
C LEU A 172 19.81 6.18 4.29
N ALA A 173 20.19 6.78 3.16
CA ALA A 173 21.21 7.83 3.11
C ALA A 173 20.75 9.09 3.85
N ARG A 174 19.51 9.55 3.59
CA ARG A 174 18.89 10.69 4.28
C ARG A 174 18.84 10.47 5.80
N LYS A 175 18.42 9.27 6.24
CA LYS A 175 18.35 8.94 7.66
C LYS A 175 19.74 9.04 8.33
N ARG A 176 20.76 8.44 7.71
CA ARG A 176 22.16 8.52 8.23
C ARG A 176 22.67 9.94 8.32
N ALA A 177 22.46 10.75 7.26
CA ALA A 177 22.89 12.13 7.26
C ALA A 177 22.24 12.98 8.38
N ILE A 178 20.95 12.73 8.69
CA ILE A 178 20.25 13.40 9.78
C ILE A 178 20.80 12.94 11.14
N GLU A 179 21.05 11.65 11.34
CA GLU A 179 21.63 11.09 12.58
C GLU A 179 23.04 11.64 12.82
N GLU A 180 23.88 11.71 11.79
CA GLU A 180 25.22 12.30 11.84
C GLU A 180 25.18 13.79 12.20
N ALA A 181 24.26 14.56 11.59
CA ALA A 181 24.09 15.97 11.88
C ALA A 181 23.64 16.22 13.33
N ARG A 182 22.73 15.41 13.87
CA ARG A 182 22.27 15.50 15.26
C ARG A 182 23.40 15.15 16.24
N ALA A 183 24.15 14.07 15.96
CA ALA A 183 25.31 13.70 16.79
C ALA A 183 26.38 14.80 16.81
N ALA A 184 26.58 15.53 15.71
CA ALA A 184 27.51 16.64 15.63
C ALA A 184 27.03 17.90 16.37
N SER A 185 25.70 18.11 16.49
CA SER A 185 25.11 19.26 17.21
C SER A 185 24.94 19.03 18.73
N GLY A 186 25.18 17.81 19.23
CA GLY A 186 25.02 17.49 20.65
C GLY A 186 23.56 17.49 21.14
N GLU A 187 22.60 17.42 20.24
CA GLU A 187 21.17 17.28 20.55
C GLU A 187 20.79 15.80 20.55
N ASP A 188 20.68 15.20 21.74
CA ASP A 188 20.00 13.92 22.00
C ASP A 188 18.51 14.11 22.22
#